data_529aafee315793a9b4818978c96c6cc8
#
_entry.id   529aafee315793a9b4818978c96c6cc8
#
_cell.length_a   1.000
_cell.length_b   1.000
_cell.length_c   1.000
_cell.angle_alpha   90.00
_cell.angle_beta   90.00
_cell.angle_gamma   90.00
#
_symmetry.space_group_name_H-M   'P 1'
#
loop_
_entity.id
_entity.type
_entity.pdbx_description
1 polymer ?
#
loop_
_entity_poly.entity_id
_entity_poly.type
_entity_poly.pdbx_seq_one_letter_code
_entity_poly.pdbx_strand_id
1 'polypeptide(L)'
;FHNQIVRIGPFDPDEPTKAQGWFVPGLVNAAQTESMKSTWGPLGAHLALLSKQGGGDLLGDAGRLNLRSGHQDLIRHSDVIAIMLRPTRTAVAAVRAGVGPLQQHLENTKSPASILLIVRGTVQYSAAEEAAATGLDVIAVVPESPVHAQVFSEGASLSKWRRRRSSYLRAIDGTWQKIERFHETHQPAWIANSPYTSQLA
;
A
#
# COMPACT_ATOMS: atom_id res chain seq x y z
N PHE A 1 -11.26 6.71 19.68
CA PHE A 1 -10.33 5.95 18.82
C PHE A 1 -10.03 4.54 19.36
N HIS A 2 -9.79 4.37 20.65
CA HIS A 2 -9.39 3.04 21.21
C HIS A 2 -10.39 1.90 20.94
N ASN A 3 -11.68 2.18 20.85
CA ASN A 3 -12.70 1.15 20.61
C ASN A 3 -12.89 0.73 19.14
N GLN A 4 -12.12 1.33 18.21
CA GLN A 4 -12.21 1.03 16.78
C GLN A 4 -10.99 0.28 16.24
N ILE A 5 -9.94 0.13 17.06
CA ILE A 5 -8.75 -0.60 16.66
C ILE A 5 -8.95 -2.07 16.99
N VAL A 6 -8.95 -2.91 15.97
CA VAL A 6 -9.11 -4.36 16.09
C VAL A 6 -7.75 -5.03 15.97
N ARG A 7 -7.39 -5.83 16.97
CA ARG A 7 -6.18 -6.66 16.87
C ARG A 7 -6.45 -7.81 15.92
N ILE A 8 -5.54 -8.00 14.96
CA ILE A 8 -5.58 -9.09 13.99
C ILE A 8 -4.40 -10.02 14.28
N GLY A 9 -4.65 -11.31 14.31
CA GLY A 9 -3.62 -12.33 14.47
C GLY A 9 -3.91 -13.32 15.61
N PRO A 10 -3.10 -14.36 15.71
CA PRO A 10 -1.86 -14.60 14.96
C PRO A 10 -2.12 -14.94 13.49
N PHE A 11 -1.29 -14.40 12.61
CA PHE A 11 -1.38 -14.70 11.16
C PHE A 11 -0.84 -16.09 10.82
N ASP A 12 0.05 -16.61 11.65
CA ASP A 12 0.49 -17.98 11.60
C ASP A 12 0.09 -18.72 12.89
N PRO A 13 -0.81 -19.72 12.81
CA PRO A 13 -1.21 -20.50 13.99
C PRO A 13 -0.08 -21.34 14.60
N ASP A 14 0.98 -21.62 13.84
CA ASP A 14 2.14 -22.37 14.31
C ASP A 14 3.20 -21.43 14.95
N GLU A 15 3.12 -20.10 14.71
CA GLU A 15 4.01 -19.09 15.31
C GLU A 15 3.19 -17.89 15.86
N PRO A 16 2.45 -18.08 16.94
CA PRO A 16 1.51 -17.06 17.44
C PRO A 16 2.15 -15.77 17.94
N THR A 17 3.46 -15.72 18.07
CA THR A 17 4.20 -14.57 18.61
C THR A 17 4.80 -13.66 17.54
N LYS A 18 4.93 -14.11 16.29
CA LYS A 18 5.71 -13.41 15.27
C LYS A 18 4.97 -12.38 14.43
N ALA A 19 3.68 -12.48 14.28
CA ALA A 19 2.95 -11.52 13.45
C ALA A 19 1.70 -11.03 14.17
N GLN A 20 1.77 -9.85 14.72
CA GLN A 20 0.64 -9.13 15.27
C GLN A 20 0.35 -7.92 14.39
N GLY A 21 -0.91 -7.71 14.08
CA GLY A 21 -1.37 -6.55 13.34
C GLY A 21 -2.52 -5.87 14.05
N TRP A 22 -2.69 -4.60 13.72
CA TRP A 22 -3.80 -3.80 14.16
C TRP A 22 -4.55 -3.32 12.94
N PHE A 23 -5.86 -3.39 12.98
CA PHE A 23 -6.72 -2.95 11.90
C PHE A 23 -7.57 -1.78 12.38
N VAL A 24 -7.52 -0.69 11.62
CA VAL A 24 -8.43 0.44 11.79
C VAL A 24 -9.45 0.38 10.67
N PRO A 25 -10.73 0.13 10.96
CA PRO A 25 -11.77 0.10 9.94
C PRO A 25 -11.87 1.44 9.21
N GLY A 26 -12.17 1.37 7.92
CA GLY A 26 -12.43 2.55 7.12
C GLY A 26 -13.72 3.27 7.50
N LEU A 27 -13.97 4.39 6.84
CA LEU A 27 -15.16 5.19 7.05
C LEU A 27 -16.40 4.51 6.45
N VAL A 28 -17.52 4.57 7.15
CA VAL A 28 -18.75 3.85 6.78
C VAL A 28 -19.51 4.55 5.66
N ASN A 29 -19.37 5.88 5.52
CA ASN A 29 -20.10 6.64 4.51
C ASN A 29 -19.36 7.93 4.08
N ALA A 30 -19.83 8.52 2.98
CA ALA A 30 -19.26 9.72 2.40
C ALA A 30 -19.33 10.96 3.31
N ALA A 31 -20.35 11.07 4.15
CA ALA A 31 -20.50 12.20 5.07
C ALA A 31 -19.39 12.19 6.14
N GLN A 32 -19.01 11.00 6.61
CA GLN A 32 -17.84 10.86 7.51
C GLN A 32 -16.54 11.27 6.82
N THR A 33 -16.37 10.93 5.54
CA THR A 33 -15.19 11.33 4.77
C THR A 33 -15.05 12.86 4.71
N GLU A 34 -16.16 13.55 4.49
CA GLU A 34 -16.17 15.02 4.44
C GLU A 34 -15.82 15.65 5.79
N SER A 35 -16.40 15.13 6.88
CA SER A 35 -16.09 15.62 8.25
C SER A 35 -14.66 15.34 8.69
N MET A 36 -14.00 14.37 8.09
CA MET A 36 -12.62 13.99 8.41
C MET A 36 -11.55 14.76 7.63
N LYS A 37 -11.92 15.65 6.72
CA LYS A 37 -10.94 16.37 5.85
C LYS A 37 -9.82 17.04 6.64
N SER A 38 -10.14 17.75 7.70
CA SER A 38 -9.14 18.40 8.55
C SER A 38 -8.32 17.45 9.43
N THR A 39 -8.75 16.20 9.54
CA THR A 39 -8.11 15.17 10.39
C THR A 39 -7.06 14.37 9.65
N TRP A 40 -7.18 14.23 8.31
CA TRP A 40 -6.28 13.37 7.53
C TRP A 40 -4.82 13.78 7.60
N GLY A 41 -4.51 15.07 7.56
CA GLY A 41 -3.15 15.57 7.66
C GLY A 41 -2.50 15.25 9.02
N PRO A 42 -3.10 15.67 10.14
CA PRO A 42 -2.62 15.30 11.47
C PRO A 42 -2.52 13.79 11.70
N LEU A 43 -3.50 13.02 11.21
CA LEU A 43 -3.48 11.57 11.32
C LEU A 43 -2.29 10.96 10.55
N GLY A 44 -2.07 11.39 9.31
CA GLY A 44 -0.96 10.91 8.48
C GLY A 44 0.40 11.22 9.12
N ALA A 45 0.57 12.44 9.62
CA ALA A 45 1.79 12.82 10.34
C ALA A 45 2.03 11.98 11.59
N HIS A 46 0.97 11.71 12.36
CA HIS A 46 1.07 10.89 13.58
C HIS A 46 1.39 9.43 13.24
N LEU A 47 0.75 8.85 12.22
CA LEU A 47 1.02 7.50 11.77
C LEU A 47 2.46 7.34 11.26
N ALA A 48 2.95 8.29 10.47
CA ALA A 48 4.34 8.30 10.02
C ALA A 48 5.34 8.38 11.18
N LEU A 49 5.00 9.14 12.23
CA LEU A 49 5.82 9.21 13.44
C LEU A 49 5.84 7.88 14.19
N LEU A 50 4.68 7.23 14.34
CA LEU A 50 4.58 5.91 14.99
C LEU A 50 5.42 4.85 14.27
N SER A 51 5.37 4.80 12.93
CA SER A 51 6.21 3.89 12.16
C SER A 51 7.70 4.10 12.42
N LYS A 52 8.15 5.37 12.38
CA LYS A 52 9.55 5.73 12.66
C LYS A 52 10.02 5.42 14.08
N GLN A 53 9.11 5.37 15.04
CA GLN A 53 9.41 5.00 16.43
C GLN A 53 9.43 3.48 16.67
N GLY A 54 9.47 2.67 15.64
CA GLY A 54 9.48 1.21 15.74
C GLY A 54 8.07 0.60 15.89
N GLY A 55 7.02 1.35 15.54
CA GLY A 55 5.63 0.89 15.56
C GLY A 55 5.28 -0.12 14.45
N GLY A 56 6.25 -0.47 13.61
CA GLY A 56 6.06 -1.41 12.49
C GLY A 56 5.58 -0.71 11.21
N ASP A 57 5.25 -1.53 10.21
CA ASP A 57 4.79 -1.07 8.92
C ASP A 57 3.32 -0.64 8.96
N LEU A 58 3.00 0.41 8.23
CA LEU A 58 1.66 0.94 8.10
C LEU A 58 1.17 0.76 6.66
N LEU A 59 0.10 0.01 6.48
CA LEU A 59 -0.55 -0.18 5.20
C LEU A 59 -1.89 0.55 5.18
N GLY A 60 -2.02 1.54 4.31
CA GLY A 60 -3.25 2.31 4.12
C GLY A 60 -3.96 1.95 2.82
N ASP A 61 -5.21 1.52 2.88
CA ASP A 61 -6.07 1.42 1.68
C ASP A 61 -6.68 2.79 1.38
N ALA A 62 -6.13 3.46 0.38
CA ALA A 62 -6.63 4.76 -0.08
C ALA A 62 -7.80 4.63 -1.09
N GLY A 63 -8.24 3.42 -1.39
CA GLY A 63 -9.34 3.16 -2.32
C GLY A 63 -8.98 3.50 -3.76
N ARG A 64 -9.92 4.11 -4.49
CA ARG A 64 -9.67 4.49 -5.89
C ARG A 64 -8.81 5.74 -5.99
N LEU A 65 -7.92 5.76 -6.98
CA LEU A 65 -7.15 6.95 -7.32
C LEU A 65 -8.10 8.11 -7.70
N ASN A 66 -8.37 8.96 -6.74
CA ASN A 66 -9.23 10.13 -6.88
C ASN A 66 -8.65 11.29 -6.08
N LEU A 67 -8.10 12.28 -6.79
CA LEU A 67 -7.44 13.44 -6.18
C LEU A 67 -8.40 14.47 -5.56
N ARG A 68 -9.71 14.25 -5.65
CA ARG A 68 -10.72 15.11 -5.02
C ARG A 68 -11.11 14.65 -3.61
N SER A 69 -10.68 13.46 -3.20
CA SER A 69 -10.95 12.93 -1.87
C SER A 69 -9.97 13.49 -0.85
N GLY A 70 -10.45 13.85 0.34
CA GLY A 70 -9.65 14.52 1.37
C GLY A 70 -8.46 13.72 1.94
N HIS A 71 -8.33 12.43 1.58
CA HIS A 71 -7.24 11.58 2.05
C HIS A 71 -5.87 11.84 1.37
N GLN A 72 -5.77 12.80 0.44
CA GLN A 72 -4.49 13.19 -0.15
C GLN A 72 -3.48 13.63 0.93
N ASP A 73 -3.96 14.29 1.97
CA ASP A 73 -3.13 14.69 3.10
C ASP A 73 -2.58 13.50 3.91
N LEU A 74 -3.24 12.34 3.86
CA LEU A 74 -2.73 11.09 4.40
C LEU A 74 -1.63 10.52 3.50
N ILE A 75 -1.88 10.46 2.19
CA ILE A 75 -0.98 9.89 1.18
C ILE A 75 0.38 10.60 1.15
N ARG A 76 0.42 11.92 1.35
CA ARG A 76 1.68 12.68 1.34
C ARG A 76 2.69 12.25 2.42
N HIS A 77 2.24 11.55 3.45
CA HIS A 77 3.07 11.05 4.55
C HIS A 77 3.55 9.61 4.34
N SER A 78 3.14 8.95 3.25
CA SER A 78 3.63 7.61 2.94
C SER A 78 5.03 7.63 2.31
N ASP A 79 5.75 6.54 2.43
CA ASP A 79 7.05 6.36 1.79
C ASP A 79 6.88 5.78 0.38
N VAL A 80 5.87 4.93 0.20
CA VAL A 80 5.53 4.29 -1.07
C VAL A 80 4.03 4.36 -1.32
N ILE A 81 3.65 4.72 -2.54
CA ILE A 81 2.28 4.67 -3.06
C ILE A 81 2.23 3.59 -4.12
N ALA A 82 1.56 2.48 -3.83
CA ALA A 82 1.36 1.39 -4.77
C ALA A 82 0.00 1.53 -5.48
N ILE A 83 0.02 1.81 -6.77
CA ILE A 83 -1.19 1.86 -7.59
C ILE A 83 -1.46 0.47 -8.15
N MET A 84 -2.61 -0.11 -7.80
CA MET A 84 -3.04 -1.39 -8.33
C MET A 84 -3.82 -1.20 -9.63
N LEU A 85 -3.33 -1.82 -10.70
CA LEU A 85 -3.89 -1.72 -12.04
C LEU A 85 -4.35 -3.09 -12.55
N ARG A 86 -5.56 -3.18 -13.09
CA ARG A 86 -5.92 -4.25 -14.03
C ARG A 86 -5.42 -3.86 -15.43
N PRO A 87 -4.80 -4.77 -16.21
CA PRO A 87 -4.23 -4.46 -17.52
C PRO A 87 -5.34 -4.29 -18.58
N THR A 88 -6.17 -3.27 -18.42
CA THR A 88 -7.22 -2.89 -19.37
C THR A 88 -6.98 -1.46 -19.87
N ARG A 89 -7.33 -1.17 -21.12
CA ARG A 89 -7.17 0.15 -21.72
C ARG A 89 -7.79 1.25 -20.86
N THR A 90 -8.99 1.00 -20.31
CA THR A 90 -9.69 1.97 -19.44
C THR A 90 -8.92 2.22 -18.15
N ALA A 91 -8.38 1.17 -17.51
CA ALA A 91 -7.62 1.33 -16.26
C ALA A 91 -6.28 2.03 -16.51
N VAL A 92 -5.57 1.68 -17.58
CA VAL A 92 -4.34 2.38 -17.99
C VAL A 92 -4.60 3.87 -18.25
N ALA A 93 -5.67 4.18 -19.00
CA ALA A 93 -6.05 5.58 -19.25
C ALA A 93 -6.38 6.35 -17.94
N ALA A 94 -7.06 5.71 -17.00
CA ALA A 94 -7.37 6.29 -15.70
C ALA A 94 -6.10 6.54 -14.86
N VAL A 95 -5.16 5.60 -14.83
CA VAL A 95 -3.87 5.79 -14.15
C VAL A 95 -3.09 6.93 -14.79
N ARG A 96 -2.94 6.97 -16.11
CA ARG A 96 -2.26 8.07 -16.82
C ARG A 96 -2.84 9.43 -16.48
N ALA A 97 -4.18 9.54 -16.44
CA ALA A 97 -4.85 10.79 -16.09
C ALA A 97 -4.62 11.20 -14.62
N GLY A 98 -4.43 10.23 -13.72
CA GLY A 98 -4.28 10.49 -12.29
C GLY A 98 -2.84 10.67 -11.81
N VAL A 99 -1.85 10.07 -12.50
CA VAL A 99 -0.46 10.07 -12.05
C VAL A 99 0.16 11.47 -12.05
N GLY A 100 -0.01 12.23 -13.12
CA GLY A 100 0.57 13.58 -13.21
C GLY A 100 0.10 14.52 -12.08
N PRO A 101 -1.22 14.67 -11.88
CA PRO A 101 -1.74 15.42 -10.73
C PRO A 101 -1.29 14.88 -9.36
N LEU A 102 -1.12 13.56 -9.19
CA LEU A 102 -0.59 12.98 -7.96
C LEU A 102 0.88 13.36 -7.74
N GLN A 103 1.72 13.23 -8.78
CA GLN A 103 3.12 13.65 -8.72
C GLN A 103 3.24 15.12 -8.35
N GLN A 104 2.48 15.98 -9.00
CA GLN A 104 2.46 17.40 -8.70
C GLN A 104 2.03 17.69 -7.25
N HIS A 105 1.05 16.95 -6.72
CA HIS A 105 0.64 17.08 -5.32
C HIS A 105 1.78 16.69 -4.36
N LEU A 106 2.47 15.58 -4.63
CA LEU A 106 3.59 15.11 -3.82
C LEU A 106 4.78 16.11 -3.85
N GLU A 107 5.11 16.63 -5.02
CA GLU A 107 6.13 17.68 -5.19
C GLU A 107 5.77 18.95 -4.41
N ASN A 108 4.55 19.44 -4.56
CA ASN A 108 4.07 20.64 -3.85
C ASN A 108 4.09 20.48 -2.33
N THR A 109 3.86 19.28 -1.84
CA THR A 109 3.87 18.97 -0.40
C THR A 109 5.23 18.47 0.10
N LYS A 110 6.24 18.39 -0.78
CA LYS A 110 7.58 17.85 -0.47
C LYS A 110 7.49 16.45 0.14
N SER A 111 6.58 15.63 -0.37
CA SER A 111 6.42 14.25 0.06
C SER A 111 7.60 13.39 -0.37
N PRO A 112 8.10 12.47 0.46
CA PRO A 112 9.13 11.52 0.06
C PRO A 112 8.57 10.34 -0.77
N ALA A 113 7.26 10.25 -0.95
CA ALA A 113 6.60 9.08 -1.51
C ALA A 113 7.03 8.79 -2.95
N SER A 114 7.40 7.54 -3.19
CA SER A 114 7.60 6.99 -4.53
C SER A 114 6.31 6.34 -5.03
N ILE A 115 5.98 6.54 -6.31
CA ILE A 115 4.80 5.94 -6.93
C ILE A 115 5.22 4.71 -7.72
N LEU A 116 4.66 3.56 -7.38
CA LEU A 116 4.91 2.27 -8.04
C LEU A 116 3.63 1.68 -8.59
N LEU A 117 3.75 0.82 -9.60
CA LEU A 117 2.64 0.12 -10.21
C LEU A 117 2.65 -1.36 -9.84
N ILE A 118 1.50 -1.88 -9.42
CA ILE A 118 1.24 -3.31 -9.26
C ILE A 118 0.21 -3.72 -10.30
N VAL A 119 0.58 -4.60 -11.23
CA VAL A 119 -0.32 -5.12 -12.25
C VAL A 119 -1.05 -6.34 -11.72
N ARG A 120 -2.39 -6.34 -11.78
CA ARG A 120 -3.24 -7.44 -11.32
C ARG A 120 -3.96 -8.11 -12.47
N GLY A 121 -3.81 -9.42 -12.56
CA GLY A 121 -4.54 -10.24 -13.52
C GLY A 121 -3.63 -10.96 -14.52
N THR A 122 -4.25 -11.65 -15.50
CA THR A 122 -3.54 -12.23 -16.62
C THR A 122 -3.04 -11.13 -17.54
N VAL A 123 -1.75 -11.12 -17.77
CA VAL A 123 -1.07 -10.05 -18.48
C VAL A 123 -1.41 -10.18 -19.97
N GLN A 124 -2.31 -9.33 -20.44
CA GLN A 124 -2.55 -9.12 -21.87
C GLN A 124 -1.39 -8.30 -22.50
N TYR A 125 -0.70 -7.52 -21.67
CA TYR A 125 0.45 -6.70 -22.00
C TYR A 125 1.59 -7.04 -21.04
N SER A 126 2.82 -6.95 -21.51
CA SER A 126 4.00 -7.15 -20.64
C SER A 126 4.12 -6.04 -19.58
N ALA A 127 4.82 -6.33 -18.49
CA ALA A 127 5.10 -5.31 -17.47
C ALA A 127 5.83 -4.08 -18.05
N ALA A 128 6.68 -4.28 -19.06
CA ALA A 128 7.36 -3.18 -19.75
C ALA A 128 6.40 -2.30 -20.55
N GLU A 129 5.40 -2.89 -21.23
CA GLU A 129 4.37 -2.14 -21.95
C GLU A 129 3.49 -1.35 -20.98
N GLU A 130 3.13 -1.94 -19.83
CA GLU A 130 2.37 -1.23 -18.79
C GLU A 130 3.18 -0.08 -18.17
N ALA A 131 4.46 -0.28 -17.90
CA ALA A 131 5.36 0.76 -17.43
C ALA A 131 5.46 1.90 -18.46
N ALA A 132 5.70 1.58 -19.73
CA ALA A 132 5.76 2.56 -20.80
C ALA A 132 4.43 3.31 -20.99
N ALA A 133 3.29 2.60 -20.85
CA ALA A 133 1.98 3.19 -21.00
C ALA A 133 1.59 4.11 -19.84
N THR A 134 2.03 3.84 -18.63
CA THR A 134 1.66 4.60 -17.42
C THR A 134 2.72 5.62 -17.00
N GLY A 135 3.96 5.43 -17.42
CA GLY A 135 5.11 6.21 -16.93
C GLY A 135 5.55 5.84 -15.52
N LEU A 136 5.13 4.67 -15.02
CA LEU A 136 5.45 4.19 -13.68
C LEU A 136 6.22 2.86 -13.72
N ASP A 137 7.10 2.66 -12.77
CA ASP A 137 7.80 1.38 -12.61
C ASP A 137 6.86 0.30 -12.09
N VAL A 138 6.82 -0.83 -12.80
CA VAL A 138 6.06 -2.01 -12.38
C VAL A 138 6.87 -2.81 -11.38
N ILE A 139 6.53 -2.72 -10.10
CA ILE A 139 7.23 -3.44 -9.03
C ILE A 139 6.83 -4.92 -8.98
N ALA A 140 5.58 -5.24 -9.29
CA ALA A 140 5.08 -6.60 -9.23
C ALA A 140 3.91 -6.86 -10.18
N VAL A 141 3.75 -8.15 -10.51
CA VAL A 141 2.57 -8.69 -11.20
C VAL A 141 1.93 -9.73 -10.28
N VAL A 142 0.66 -9.53 -9.92
CA VAL A 142 -0.10 -10.44 -9.06
C VAL A 142 -1.11 -11.18 -9.92
N PRO A 143 -1.03 -12.51 -10.06
CA PRO A 143 -1.95 -13.29 -10.88
C PRO A 143 -3.38 -13.22 -10.33
N GLU A 144 -4.37 -13.30 -11.19
CA GLU A 144 -5.76 -13.37 -10.75
C GLU A 144 -6.10 -14.78 -10.25
N SER A 145 -6.67 -14.86 -9.06
CA SER A 145 -7.11 -16.13 -8.48
C SER A 145 -8.32 -15.90 -7.55
N PRO A 146 -9.54 -15.99 -8.10
CA PRO A 146 -10.76 -15.77 -7.31
C PRO A 146 -10.83 -16.67 -6.06
N VAL A 147 -10.48 -17.94 -6.20
CA VAL A 147 -10.52 -18.93 -5.10
C VAL A 147 -9.57 -18.54 -3.95
N HIS A 148 -8.37 -18.06 -4.26
CA HIS A 148 -7.43 -17.64 -3.22
C HIS A 148 -7.75 -16.23 -2.69
N ALA A 149 -8.37 -15.38 -3.49
CA ALA A 149 -8.81 -14.06 -3.04
C ALA A 149 -9.94 -14.14 -2.00
N GLN A 150 -10.79 -15.18 -2.06
CA GLN A 150 -11.86 -15.43 -1.07
C GLN A 150 -11.34 -15.62 0.35
N VAL A 151 -10.08 -16.03 0.53
CA VAL A 151 -9.45 -16.07 1.86
C VAL A 151 -9.45 -14.69 2.53
N PHE A 152 -9.23 -13.65 1.75
CA PHE A 152 -9.18 -12.27 2.25
C PHE A 152 -10.54 -11.59 2.26
N SER A 153 -11.41 -11.87 1.29
CA SER A 153 -12.72 -11.21 1.17
C SER A 153 -13.83 -11.86 2.01
N GLU A 154 -13.74 -13.18 2.22
CA GLU A 154 -14.82 -13.97 2.82
C GLU A 154 -14.34 -14.79 4.03
N GLY A 155 -13.06 -14.69 4.39
CA GLY A 155 -12.48 -15.50 5.47
C GLY A 155 -12.43 -17.01 5.16
N ALA A 156 -12.42 -17.38 3.86
CA ALA A 156 -12.35 -18.78 3.47
C ALA A 156 -11.04 -19.42 3.95
N SER A 157 -11.13 -20.65 4.48
CA SER A 157 -9.95 -21.38 4.92
C SER A 157 -9.31 -22.14 3.75
N LEU A 158 -7.99 -22.08 3.65
CA LEU A 158 -7.21 -22.91 2.76
C LEU A 158 -6.40 -23.93 3.55
N SER A 159 -6.35 -25.18 3.08
CA SER A 159 -5.44 -26.17 3.65
C SER A 159 -3.98 -25.69 3.52
N LYS A 160 -3.13 -26.08 4.48
CA LYS A 160 -1.67 -25.74 4.47
C LYS A 160 -1.01 -26.07 3.13
N TRP A 161 -1.38 -27.19 2.52
CA TRP A 161 -0.84 -27.63 1.22
C TRP A 161 -1.24 -26.68 0.07
N ARG A 162 -2.53 -26.26 -0.01
CA ARG A 162 -3.00 -25.31 -1.02
C ARG A 162 -2.36 -23.94 -0.85
N ARG A 163 -2.21 -23.48 0.40
CA ARG A 163 -1.55 -22.22 0.73
C ARG A 163 -0.11 -22.20 0.20
N ARG A 164 0.70 -23.21 0.50
CA ARG A 164 2.10 -23.33 0.05
C ARG A 164 2.26 -23.37 -1.47
N ARG A 165 1.29 -23.91 -2.20
CA ARG A 165 1.32 -24.04 -3.67
C ARG A 165 0.67 -22.87 -4.40
N SER A 166 0.05 -21.93 -3.71
CA SER A 166 -0.63 -20.82 -4.34
C SER A 166 0.37 -19.85 -4.97
N SER A 167 0.34 -19.70 -6.29
CA SER A 167 1.09 -18.66 -7.00
C SER A 167 0.62 -17.26 -6.63
N TYR A 168 -0.69 -17.11 -6.34
CA TYR A 168 -1.29 -15.86 -5.90
C TYR A 168 -0.73 -15.40 -4.56
N LEU A 169 -0.70 -16.28 -3.54
CA LEU A 169 -0.18 -15.93 -2.22
C LEU A 169 1.33 -15.64 -2.27
N ARG A 170 2.11 -16.45 -3.03
CA ARG A 170 3.53 -16.18 -3.24
C ARG A 170 3.78 -14.85 -3.96
N ALA A 171 2.90 -14.47 -4.90
CA ALA A 171 3.03 -13.19 -5.60
C ALA A 171 2.76 -12.01 -4.65
N ILE A 172 1.78 -12.13 -3.74
CA ILE A 172 1.53 -11.10 -2.72
C ILE A 172 2.74 -10.95 -1.80
N ASP A 173 3.25 -12.05 -1.27
CA ASP A 173 4.43 -12.11 -0.41
C ASP A 173 5.66 -11.49 -1.10
N GLY A 174 5.93 -11.95 -2.33
CA GLY A 174 7.01 -11.41 -3.15
C GLY A 174 6.82 -9.94 -3.55
N THR A 175 5.58 -9.45 -3.63
CA THR A 175 5.29 -8.03 -3.86
C THR A 175 5.71 -7.20 -2.66
N TRP A 176 5.35 -7.64 -1.44
CA TRP A 176 5.75 -6.96 -0.22
C TRP A 176 7.28 -6.88 -0.10
N GLN A 177 7.98 -7.99 -0.24
CA GLN A 177 9.45 -8.04 -0.21
C GLN A 177 10.13 -7.11 -1.24
N LYS A 178 9.51 -6.93 -2.42
CA LYS A 178 10.01 -6.00 -3.42
C LYS A 178 9.79 -4.54 -3.03
N ILE A 179 8.65 -4.23 -2.42
CA ILE A 179 8.35 -2.88 -1.91
C ILE A 179 9.33 -2.52 -0.78
N GLU A 180 9.57 -3.41 0.17
CA GLU A 180 10.55 -3.22 1.25
C GLU A 180 11.94 -2.95 0.68
N ARG A 181 12.41 -3.81 -0.22
CA ARG A 181 13.72 -3.63 -0.87
C ARG A 181 13.81 -2.34 -1.67
N PHE A 182 12.73 -1.97 -2.39
CA PHE A 182 12.68 -0.70 -3.11
C PHE A 182 12.80 0.47 -2.13
N HIS A 183 12.06 0.45 -1.04
CA HIS A 183 12.11 1.49 -0.01
C HIS A 183 13.50 1.61 0.59
N GLU A 184 14.14 0.50 0.98
CA GLU A 184 15.51 0.48 1.51
C GLU A 184 16.54 1.10 0.55
N THR A 185 16.40 0.83 -0.75
CA THR A 185 17.35 1.31 -1.77
C THR A 185 17.09 2.72 -2.26
N HIS A 186 15.87 3.24 -2.07
CA HIS A 186 15.44 4.56 -2.56
C HIS A 186 15.10 5.54 -1.43
N GLN A 187 15.63 5.29 -0.24
CA GLN A 187 15.48 6.26 0.85
C GLN A 187 16.07 7.61 0.45
N PRO A 188 15.32 8.72 0.62
CA PRO A 188 15.85 10.05 0.34
C PRO A 188 17.11 10.30 1.16
N ALA A 189 18.13 10.90 0.56
CA ALA A 189 19.44 11.16 1.17
C ALA A 189 19.37 11.91 2.53
N TRP A 190 18.28 12.67 2.77
CA TRP A 190 18.05 13.36 4.04
C TRP A 190 17.66 12.43 5.18
N ILE A 191 17.06 11.23 4.89
CA ILE A 191 16.78 10.21 5.92
C ILE A 191 18.07 9.51 6.30
N ALA A 192 18.93 9.17 5.34
CA ALA A 192 20.21 8.51 5.57
C ALA A 192 21.16 9.36 6.45
N ASN A 193 21.03 10.68 6.42
CA ASN A 193 21.85 11.62 7.18
C ASN A 193 21.15 12.16 8.44
N SER A 194 20.04 11.57 8.86
CA SER A 194 19.34 12.02 10.07
C SER A 194 20.14 11.63 11.33
N PRO A 195 20.42 12.57 12.24
CA PRO A 195 21.13 12.26 13.49
C PRO A 195 20.39 11.30 14.43
N TYR A 196 19.13 10.97 14.10
CA TYR A 196 18.31 10.04 14.88
C TYR A 196 18.46 8.57 14.45
N THR A 197 19.07 8.29 13.29
CA THR A 197 19.33 6.91 12.83
C THR A 197 20.46 6.21 13.60
N SER A 198 21.34 6.96 14.26
CA SER A 198 22.49 6.41 15.01
C SER A 198 22.16 6.00 16.46
N GLN A 199 20.92 6.17 16.91
CA GLN A 199 20.52 5.81 18.30
C GLN A 199 19.75 4.49 18.39
N LEU A 200 19.55 3.78 17.26
CA LEU A 200 18.80 2.52 17.19
C LEU A 200 19.68 1.32 16.76
N ALA A 201 20.98 1.48 16.72
CA ALA A 201 21.95 0.40 16.48
C ALA A 201 22.52 -0.16 17.80
#